data_e8aa544e55d3dd542c8692f87a912fe6
#
_entry.id   e8aa544e55d3dd542c8692f87a912fe6
#
_cell.length_a   1.000
_cell.length_b   1.000
_cell.length_c   1.000
_cell.angle_alpha   90.00
_cell.angle_beta   90.00
_cell.angle_gamma   90.00
#
_symmetry.space_group_name_H-M   'P 1'
#
loop_
_entity.id
_entity.type
_entity.pdbx_description
1 polymer ?
#
loop_
_entity_poly.entity_id
_entity_poly.type
_entity_poly.pdbx_seq_one_letter_code
_entity_poly.pdbx_strand_id
1 'polypeptide(L)'
;ALKPGEKVLVHAAASGLGTAVIQLATALGNPVFATAGDNDKLEICRRLGASGVWNRKDGSFVDAIKSWGGVDMVLDPVGGNYIAEDQKVLNMDGRIILIGLMGGRMAEVDLGLMLMKRHRLIGSTLRSRPVADKGDVMSALYKHVWPLLSARQIDPVIDSAWPIEKAGEAMAYVAENRNIGKVLLQVAG
;
A
#
# COMPACT_ATOMS: atom_id res chain seq x y z
N ALA A 1 7.57 3.66 -12.37
CA ALA A 1 8.51 3.16 -11.38
C ALA A 1 8.64 4.16 -10.22
N LEU A 2 8.97 3.69 -9.02
CA LEU A 2 9.36 4.51 -7.88
C LEU A 2 10.81 4.96 -8.10
N LYS A 3 11.09 6.24 -7.88
CA LYS A 3 12.46 6.80 -7.98
C LYS A 3 13.09 6.86 -6.59
N PRO A 4 14.42 6.76 -6.48
CA PRO A 4 15.09 6.92 -5.18
C PRO A 4 14.73 8.24 -4.50
N GLY A 5 14.42 8.19 -3.20
CA GLY A 5 14.07 9.36 -2.40
C GLY A 5 12.64 9.87 -2.55
N GLU A 6 11.83 9.36 -3.50
CA GLU A 6 10.41 9.71 -3.57
C GLU A 6 9.68 9.28 -2.30
N LYS A 7 8.84 10.17 -1.78
CA LYS A 7 7.99 9.91 -0.62
C LYS A 7 6.73 9.13 -1.03
N VAL A 8 6.40 8.09 -0.30
CA VAL A 8 5.29 7.18 -0.62
C VAL A 8 4.22 7.22 0.47
N LEU A 9 2.96 7.44 0.07
CA LEU A 9 1.80 7.20 0.91
C LEU A 9 1.24 5.80 0.62
N VAL A 10 1.02 5.03 1.67
CA VAL A 10 0.43 3.69 1.57
C VAL A 10 -0.86 3.64 2.39
N HIS A 11 -1.99 3.46 1.72
CA HIS A 11 -3.27 3.22 2.37
C HIS A 11 -3.48 1.73 2.67
N ALA A 12 -4.33 1.42 3.66
CA ALA A 12 -4.49 0.06 4.20
C ALA A 12 -3.14 -0.61 4.50
N ALA A 13 -2.24 0.15 5.10
CA ALA A 13 -0.81 -0.13 5.18
C ALA A 13 -0.45 -1.40 5.99
N ALA A 14 -1.33 -1.83 6.92
CA ALA A 14 -1.16 -3.07 7.66
C ALA A 14 -1.68 -4.32 6.92
N SER A 15 -2.22 -4.16 5.70
CA SER A 15 -2.60 -5.31 4.88
C SER A 15 -1.39 -6.08 4.38
N GLY A 16 -1.61 -7.29 3.86
CA GLY A 16 -0.51 -8.08 3.31
C GLY A 16 0.18 -7.48 2.09
N LEU A 17 -0.43 -6.50 1.40
CA LEU A 17 0.23 -5.71 0.38
C LEU A 17 0.94 -4.50 1.01
N GLY A 18 0.24 -3.79 1.91
CA GLY A 18 0.79 -2.59 2.55
C GLY A 18 2.07 -2.89 3.32
N THR A 19 2.11 -3.96 4.10
CA THR A 19 3.31 -4.38 4.85
C THR A 19 4.50 -4.71 3.93
N ALA A 20 4.25 -5.31 2.78
CA ALA A 20 5.28 -5.59 1.78
C ALA A 20 5.80 -4.29 1.13
N VAL A 21 4.90 -3.35 0.81
CA VAL A 21 5.27 -2.07 0.18
C VAL A 21 6.06 -1.19 1.14
N ILE A 22 5.69 -1.12 2.43
CA ILE A 22 6.46 -0.36 3.43
C ILE A 22 7.89 -0.86 3.46
N GLN A 23 8.09 -2.16 3.64
CA GLN A 23 9.43 -2.75 3.72
C GLN A 23 10.23 -2.53 2.43
N LEU A 24 9.62 -2.78 1.28
CA LEU A 24 10.30 -2.62 -0.01
C LEU A 24 10.68 -1.17 -0.27
N ALA A 25 9.78 -0.22 -0.06
CA ALA A 25 10.06 1.20 -0.26
C ALA A 25 11.17 1.68 0.69
N THR A 26 11.11 1.29 1.96
CA THR A 26 12.14 1.62 2.97
C THR A 26 13.50 1.03 2.61
N ALA A 27 13.55 -0.24 2.19
CA ALA A 27 14.78 -0.90 1.76
C ALA A 27 15.41 -0.24 0.51
N LEU A 28 14.59 0.41 -0.31
CA LEU A 28 15.03 1.18 -1.48
C LEU A 28 15.35 2.66 -1.15
N GLY A 29 15.31 3.05 0.13
CA GLY A 29 15.62 4.41 0.57
C GLY A 29 14.48 5.42 0.36
N ASN A 30 13.24 4.97 0.21
CA ASN A 30 12.08 5.80 0.01
C ASN A 30 11.32 5.98 1.34
N PRO A 31 11.13 7.22 1.84
CA PRO A 31 10.33 7.46 3.03
C PRO A 31 8.86 7.07 2.82
N VAL A 32 8.25 6.45 3.83
CA VAL A 32 6.88 5.95 3.76
C VAL A 32 6.01 6.61 4.82
N PHE A 33 4.85 7.12 4.40
CA PHE A 33 3.73 7.48 5.27
C PHE A 33 2.64 6.41 5.15
N ALA A 34 2.16 5.90 6.28
CA ALA A 34 1.23 4.78 6.31
C ALA A 34 -0.10 5.16 6.97
N THR A 35 -1.24 4.74 6.39
CA THR A 35 -2.55 4.87 7.05
C THR A 35 -3.13 3.49 7.37
N ALA A 36 -3.69 3.35 8.56
CA ALA A 36 -4.37 2.14 9.00
C ALA A 36 -5.58 2.46 9.89
N GLY A 37 -6.30 1.44 10.33
CA GLY A 37 -7.59 1.59 11.02
C GLY A 37 -7.51 1.58 12.54
N ASP A 38 -6.36 1.33 13.13
CA ASP A 38 -6.12 1.32 14.58
C ASP A 38 -4.63 1.49 14.91
N ASN A 39 -4.35 1.79 16.19
CA ASN A 39 -3.00 2.12 16.63
C ASN A 39 -2.05 0.91 16.65
N ASP A 40 -2.56 -0.29 16.91
CA ASP A 40 -1.73 -1.51 16.90
C ASP A 40 -1.21 -1.77 15.48
N LYS A 41 -2.07 -1.59 14.47
CA LYS A 41 -1.70 -1.67 13.05
C LYS A 41 -0.68 -0.60 12.67
N LEU A 42 -0.83 0.62 13.18
CA LEU A 42 0.12 1.71 12.93
C LEU A 42 1.48 1.45 13.57
N GLU A 43 1.49 0.84 14.75
CA GLU A 43 2.75 0.47 15.42
C GLU A 43 3.53 -0.57 14.60
N ILE A 44 2.85 -1.54 14.02
CA ILE A 44 3.49 -2.49 13.10
C ILE A 44 4.02 -1.75 11.85
N CYS A 45 3.26 -0.81 11.29
CA CYS A 45 3.75 -0.02 10.15
C CYS A 45 5.05 0.74 10.49
N ARG A 46 5.16 1.32 11.70
CA ARG A 46 6.40 1.97 12.16
C ARG A 46 7.57 0.98 12.26
N ARG A 47 7.34 -0.19 12.85
CA ARG A 47 8.38 -1.24 12.96
C ARG A 47 8.87 -1.72 11.61
N LEU A 48 8.00 -1.73 10.59
CA LEU A 48 8.35 -2.09 9.22
C LEU A 48 9.06 -0.97 8.45
N GLY A 49 9.20 0.23 9.05
CA GLY A 49 9.98 1.34 8.48
C GLY A 49 9.15 2.55 8.05
N ALA A 50 7.84 2.61 8.31
CA ALA A 50 7.07 3.81 8.04
C ALA A 50 7.53 4.96 8.96
N SER A 51 7.97 6.08 8.37
CA SER A 51 8.46 7.26 9.07
C SER A 51 7.35 8.25 9.44
N GLY A 52 6.15 8.07 8.90
CA GLY A 52 4.93 8.79 9.29
C GLY A 52 3.75 7.84 9.29
N VAL A 53 2.79 8.07 10.19
CA VAL A 53 1.58 7.24 10.25
C VAL A 53 0.36 8.08 10.60
N TRP A 54 -0.83 7.61 10.20
CA TRP A 54 -2.11 8.22 10.52
C TRP A 54 -3.21 7.17 10.74
N ASN A 55 -3.96 7.35 11.82
CA ASN A 55 -5.16 6.54 12.05
C ASN A 55 -6.32 7.12 11.26
N ARG A 56 -6.85 6.36 10.30
CA ARG A 56 -7.97 6.78 9.45
C ARG A 56 -9.26 7.11 10.24
N LYS A 57 -9.35 6.69 11.51
CA LYS A 57 -10.48 7.01 12.39
C LYS A 57 -10.39 8.40 13.01
N ASP A 58 -9.21 9.02 12.95
CA ASP A 58 -8.98 10.37 13.48
C ASP A 58 -9.32 11.47 12.46
N GLY A 59 -10.00 11.10 11.35
CA GLY A 59 -10.42 12.00 10.30
C GLY A 59 -9.43 12.08 9.13
N SER A 60 -9.39 13.24 8.46
CA SER A 60 -8.54 13.46 7.28
C SER A 60 -7.05 13.41 7.62
N PHE A 61 -6.30 12.74 6.76
CA PHE A 61 -4.83 12.63 6.85
C PHE A 61 -4.11 13.83 6.19
N VAL A 62 -4.84 14.73 5.55
CA VAL A 62 -4.27 15.75 4.66
C VAL A 62 -3.27 16.65 5.39
N ASP A 63 -3.63 17.18 6.56
CA ASP A 63 -2.76 18.13 7.29
C ASP A 63 -1.53 17.42 7.86
N ALA A 64 -1.68 16.19 8.34
CA ALA A 64 -0.56 15.38 8.81
C ALA A 64 0.47 15.12 7.71
N ILE A 65 0.02 14.74 6.50
CA ILE A 65 0.90 14.48 5.38
C ILE A 65 1.52 15.76 4.83
N LYS A 66 0.76 16.86 4.76
CA LYS A 66 1.33 18.16 4.36
C LYS A 66 2.43 18.62 5.32
N SER A 67 2.23 18.46 6.63
CA SER A 67 3.24 18.77 7.63
C SER A 67 4.47 17.86 7.53
N TRP A 68 4.29 16.62 7.07
CA TRP A 68 5.39 15.68 6.77
C TRP A 68 6.14 16.02 5.46
N GLY A 69 5.60 16.95 4.66
CA GLY A 69 6.20 17.48 3.44
C GLY A 69 5.64 16.90 2.15
N GLY A 70 4.40 16.44 2.16
CA GLY A 70 3.72 15.88 1.00
C GLY A 70 4.28 14.53 0.53
N VAL A 71 3.74 13.99 -0.56
CA VAL A 71 4.14 12.69 -1.12
C VAL A 71 4.26 12.75 -2.65
N ASP A 72 5.09 11.92 -3.22
CA ASP A 72 5.31 11.85 -4.67
C ASP A 72 4.51 10.70 -5.30
N MET A 73 4.19 9.69 -4.51
CA MET A 73 3.39 8.55 -4.93
C MET A 73 2.41 8.12 -3.84
N VAL A 74 1.18 7.86 -4.24
CA VAL A 74 0.18 7.19 -3.39
C VAL A 74 -0.08 5.80 -3.94
N LEU A 75 -0.05 4.78 -3.07
CA LEU A 75 -0.58 3.46 -3.36
C LEU A 75 -1.94 3.33 -2.71
N ASP A 76 -2.99 3.34 -3.54
CA ASP A 76 -4.36 3.39 -3.08
C ASP A 76 -5.16 2.13 -3.45
N PRO A 77 -5.46 1.25 -2.46
CA PRO A 77 -6.41 0.17 -2.61
C PRO A 77 -7.85 0.58 -2.26
N VAL A 78 -8.07 1.82 -1.80
CA VAL A 78 -9.35 2.28 -1.25
C VAL A 78 -10.22 2.94 -2.30
N GLY A 79 -9.67 3.91 -3.04
CA GLY A 79 -10.44 4.70 -4.01
C GLY A 79 -11.52 5.57 -3.35
N GLY A 80 -12.61 5.84 -4.09
CA GLY A 80 -13.71 6.66 -3.58
C GLY A 80 -13.23 8.04 -3.11
N ASN A 81 -13.66 8.46 -1.94
CA ASN A 81 -13.35 9.80 -1.41
C ASN A 81 -11.85 10.01 -1.09
N TYR A 82 -11.06 8.96 -1.00
CA TYR A 82 -9.61 9.07 -0.76
C TYR A 82 -8.90 9.80 -1.90
N ILE A 83 -9.35 9.62 -3.15
CA ILE A 83 -8.74 10.26 -4.34
C ILE A 83 -8.66 11.79 -4.19
N ALA A 84 -9.73 12.42 -3.70
CA ALA A 84 -9.77 13.87 -3.51
C ALA A 84 -8.79 14.34 -2.40
N GLU A 85 -8.60 13.55 -1.36
CA GLU A 85 -7.63 13.84 -0.30
C GLU A 85 -6.20 13.56 -0.74
N ASP A 86 -5.98 12.47 -1.47
CA ASP A 86 -4.69 12.09 -2.06
C ASP A 86 -4.15 13.19 -2.97
N GLN A 87 -5.00 13.78 -3.81
CA GLN A 87 -4.59 14.88 -4.67
C GLN A 87 -4.07 16.09 -3.88
N LYS A 88 -4.66 16.38 -2.70
CA LYS A 88 -4.25 17.53 -1.86
C LYS A 88 -2.86 17.37 -1.26
N VAL A 89 -2.39 16.14 -1.09
CA VAL A 89 -1.10 15.81 -0.48
C VAL A 89 0.00 15.47 -1.49
N LEU A 90 -0.35 15.29 -2.77
CA LEU A 90 0.61 15.06 -3.82
C LEU A 90 1.50 16.28 -4.08
N ASN A 91 2.78 16.04 -4.19
CA ASN A 91 3.79 16.97 -4.69
C ASN A 91 3.64 17.19 -6.20
N MET A 92 4.42 18.11 -6.76
CA MET A 92 4.52 18.34 -8.20
C MET A 92 4.91 17.03 -8.92
N ASP A 93 4.29 16.76 -10.07
CA ASP A 93 4.46 15.54 -10.87
C ASP A 93 4.08 14.23 -10.14
N GLY A 94 3.42 14.35 -8.99
CA GLY A 94 2.99 13.22 -8.17
C GLY A 94 1.96 12.31 -8.86
N ARG A 95 1.83 11.10 -8.33
CA ARG A 95 0.92 10.09 -8.91
C ARG A 95 0.19 9.26 -7.87
N ILE A 96 -1.06 8.94 -8.18
CA ILE A 96 -1.87 7.97 -7.44
C ILE A 96 -1.89 6.68 -8.25
N ILE A 97 -1.50 5.58 -7.64
CA ILE A 97 -1.60 4.22 -8.20
C ILE A 97 -2.81 3.54 -7.57
N LEU A 98 -3.91 3.52 -8.29
CA LEU A 98 -5.15 2.90 -7.86
C LEU A 98 -5.10 1.40 -8.15
N ILE A 99 -5.17 0.59 -7.09
CA ILE A 99 -5.07 -0.88 -7.17
C ILE A 99 -6.28 -1.61 -6.62
N GLY A 100 -7.22 -0.89 -6.02
CA GLY A 100 -8.46 -1.42 -5.45
C GLY A 100 -9.51 -0.34 -5.29
N LEU A 101 -10.72 -0.75 -4.88
CA LEU A 101 -11.89 0.11 -4.79
C LEU A 101 -12.71 -0.18 -3.51
N MET A 102 -12.03 -0.44 -2.39
CA MET A 102 -12.68 -0.81 -1.13
C MET A 102 -13.61 0.29 -0.59
N GLY A 103 -13.31 1.56 -0.87
CA GLY A 103 -14.09 2.73 -0.47
C GLY A 103 -15.09 3.22 -1.54
N GLY A 104 -15.12 2.57 -2.71
CA GLY A 104 -16.05 2.90 -3.79
C GLY A 104 -15.39 3.10 -5.14
N ARG A 105 -16.20 3.00 -6.20
CA ARG A 105 -15.75 3.08 -7.60
C ARG A 105 -15.84 4.47 -8.22
N MET A 106 -16.51 5.38 -7.56
CA MET A 106 -16.69 6.77 -8.03
C MET A 106 -15.89 7.70 -7.12
N ALA A 107 -15.25 8.69 -7.69
CA ALA A 107 -14.43 9.67 -6.97
C ALA A 107 -14.57 11.06 -7.61
N GLU A 108 -14.41 12.10 -6.81
CA GLU A 108 -14.22 13.47 -7.28
C GLU A 108 -12.74 13.73 -7.55
N VAL A 109 -12.45 14.42 -8.66
CA VAL A 109 -11.10 14.78 -9.07
C VAL A 109 -11.05 16.29 -9.30
N ASP A 110 -10.16 16.99 -8.63
CA ASP A 110 -9.86 18.38 -8.89
C ASP A 110 -8.96 18.52 -10.14
N LEU A 111 -9.60 18.84 -11.28
CA LEU A 111 -8.89 18.97 -12.55
C LEU A 111 -7.94 20.17 -12.58
N GLY A 112 -8.28 21.25 -11.85
CA GLY A 112 -7.41 22.42 -11.72
C GLY A 112 -6.12 22.10 -10.98
N LEU A 113 -6.23 21.41 -9.86
CA LEU A 113 -5.08 20.93 -9.09
C LEU A 113 -4.25 19.92 -9.90
N MET A 114 -4.93 18.98 -10.60
CA MET A 114 -4.28 18.01 -11.47
C MET A 114 -3.47 18.69 -12.58
N LEU A 115 -4.05 19.70 -13.23
CA LEU A 115 -3.37 20.48 -14.27
C LEU A 115 -2.17 21.26 -13.74
N MET A 116 -2.37 22.04 -12.66
CA MET A 116 -1.32 22.89 -12.11
C MET A 116 -0.13 22.10 -11.58
N LYS A 117 -0.38 20.95 -10.93
CA LYS A 117 0.68 20.12 -10.36
C LYS A 117 1.10 18.93 -11.23
N ARG A 118 0.52 18.79 -12.42
CA ARG A 118 0.81 17.70 -13.38
C ARG A 118 0.63 16.31 -12.76
N HIS A 119 -0.42 16.15 -11.94
CA HIS A 119 -0.72 14.89 -11.28
C HIS A 119 -1.14 13.82 -12.27
N ARG A 120 -0.90 12.57 -11.92
CA ARG A 120 -1.32 11.39 -12.69
C ARG A 120 -2.15 10.47 -11.81
N LEU A 121 -3.31 10.05 -12.32
CA LEU A 121 -4.12 8.98 -11.73
C LEU A 121 -3.99 7.74 -12.62
N ILE A 122 -3.47 6.65 -12.07
CA ILE A 122 -3.08 5.45 -12.81
C ILE A 122 -3.78 4.24 -12.21
N GLY A 123 -4.70 3.64 -12.96
CA GLY A 123 -5.27 2.34 -12.61
C GLY A 123 -4.28 1.22 -12.89
N SER A 124 -4.15 0.28 -11.96
CA SER A 124 -3.27 -0.89 -12.11
C SER A 124 -3.97 -2.16 -11.66
N THR A 125 -3.97 -3.16 -12.53
CA THR A 125 -4.40 -4.53 -12.22
C THR A 125 -3.41 -5.52 -12.83
N LEU A 126 -3.05 -6.54 -12.07
CA LEU A 126 -2.16 -7.60 -12.55
C LEU A 126 -2.94 -8.75 -13.21
N ARG A 127 -4.17 -8.99 -12.74
CA ARG A 127 -4.96 -10.18 -13.11
C ARG A 127 -5.20 -10.28 -14.62
N SER A 128 -5.57 -9.17 -15.24
CA SER A 128 -5.93 -9.09 -16.67
C SER A 128 -4.75 -8.79 -17.61
N ARG A 129 -3.53 -8.62 -17.08
CA ARG A 129 -2.35 -8.36 -17.93
C ARG A 129 -1.97 -9.57 -18.75
N PRO A 130 -1.42 -9.36 -19.96
CA PRO A 130 -0.81 -10.41 -20.78
C PRO A 130 0.24 -11.20 -20.00
N VAL A 131 0.46 -12.45 -20.39
CA VAL A 131 1.46 -13.33 -19.74
C VAL A 131 2.86 -12.75 -19.84
N ALA A 132 3.20 -12.13 -20.98
CA ALA A 132 4.50 -11.47 -21.18
C ALA A 132 4.75 -10.37 -20.13
N ASP A 133 3.77 -9.47 -19.93
CA ASP A 133 3.89 -8.38 -18.93
C ASP A 133 4.08 -8.94 -17.50
N LYS A 134 3.39 -10.05 -17.19
CA LYS A 134 3.57 -10.74 -15.91
C LYS A 134 4.96 -11.33 -15.78
N GLY A 135 5.49 -11.89 -16.87
CA GLY A 135 6.86 -12.39 -16.96
C GLY A 135 7.90 -11.30 -16.67
N ASP A 136 7.72 -10.11 -17.26
CA ASP A 136 8.60 -8.96 -16.99
C ASP A 136 8.56 -8.51 -15.53
N VAL A 137 7.35 -8.48 -14.92
CA VAL A 137 7.20 -8.16 -13.50
C VAL A 137 7.91 -9.21 -12.63
N MET A 138 7.77 -10.51 -12.94
CA MET A 138 8.45 -11.57 -12.20
C MET A 138 9.97 -11.52 -12.35
N SER A 139 10.47 -11.20 -13.54
CA SER A 139 11.89 -11.04 -13.80
C SER A 139 12.48 -9.86 -13.02
N ALA A 140 11.76 -8.73 -12.98
CA ALA A 140 12.14 -7.57 -12.19
C ALA A 140 12.11 -7.87 -10.68
N LEU A 141 11.10 -8.60 -10.19
CA LEU A 141 11.00 -9.04 -8.81
C LEU A 141 12.18 -9.93 -8.44
N TYR A 142 12.49 -10.93 -9.26
CA TYR A 142 13.62 -11.82 -9.03
C TYR A 142 14.95 -11.06 -8.97
N LYS A 143 15.14 -10.10 -9.87
CA LYS A 143 16.36 -9.31 -9.96
C LYS A 143 16.54 -8.33 -8.80
N HIS A 144 15.49 -7.64 -8.39
CA HIS A 144 15.58 -6.47 -7.51
C HIS A 144 15.03 -6.70 -6.10
N VAL A 145 14.11 -7.65 -5.90
CA VAL A 145 13.44 -7.89 -4.63
C VAL A 145 13.90 -9.20 -3.98
N TRP A 146 14.13 -10.25 -4.78
CA TRP A 146 14.56 -11.55 -4.25
C TRP A 146 15.85 -11.51 -3.42
N PRO A 147 16.89 -10.73 -3.79
CA PRO A 147 18.08 -10.56 -2.95
C PRO A 147 17.76 -9.98 -1.56
N LEU A 148 16.79 -9.05 -1.47
CA LEU A 148 16.36 -8.46 -0.19
C LEU A 148 15.67 -9.49 0.70
N LEU A 149 14.83 -10.35 0.11
CA LEU A 149 14.20 -11.49 0.81
C LEU A 149 15.23 -12.49 1.30
N SER A 150 16.18 -12.87 0.44
CA SER A 150 17.25 -13.82 0.80
C SER A 150 18.14 -13.30 1.92
N ALA A 151 18.39 -11.99 1.94
CA ALA A 151 19.16 -11.31 2.98
C ALA A 151 18.33 -10.97 4.24
N ARG A 152 17.05 -11.31 4.28
CA ARG A 152 16.09 -10.97 5.34
C ARG A 152 16.03 -9.47 5.66
N GLN A 153 16.26 -8.64 4.66
CA GLN A 153 16.03 -7.21 4.75
C GLN A 153 14.56 -6.85 4.64
N ILE A 154 13.80 -7.71 3.97
CA ILE A 154 12.34 -7.70 3.93
C ILE A 154 11.84 -9.12 4.20
N ASP A 155 10.77 -9.24 4.98
CA ASP A 155 10.13 -10.53 5.27
C ASP A 155 8.61 -10.43 5.10
N PRO A 156 7.94 -11.49 4.58
CA PRO A 156 6.49 -11.52 4.57
C PRO A 156 5.92 -11.46 5.99
N VAL A 157 5.04 -10.50 6.25
CA VAL A 157 4.34 -10.40 7.52
C VAL A 157 3.20 -11.42 7.51
N ILE A 158 3.31 -12.44 8.34
CA ILE A 158 2.29 -13.49 8.51
C ILE A 158 1.56 -13.24 9.82
N ASP A 159 0.26 -13.01 9.73
CA ASP A 159 -0.62 -12.83 10.88
C ASP A 159 -0.90 -14.16 11.59
N SER A 160 -1.37 -15.11 10.81
CA SER A 160 -1.78 -16.42 11.32
C SER A 160 -1.77 -17.49 10.23
N ALA A 161 -1.68 -18.75 10.65
CA ALA A 161 -1.82 -19.93 9.79
C ALA A 161 -3.00 -20.78 10.27
N TRP A 162 -3.90 -21.15 9.37
CA TRP A 162 -5.11 -21.89 9.65
C TRP A 162 -5.12 -23.20 8.85
N PRO A 163 -5.64 -24.30 9.41
CA PRO A 163 -5.89 -25.49 8.62
C PRO A 163 -6.82 -25.18 7.44
N ILE A 164 -6.63 -25.85 6.30
CA ILE A 164 -7.47 -25.61 5.11
C ILE A 164 -8.95 -25.86 5.37
N GLU A 165 -9.28 -26.80 6.27
CA GLU A 165 -10.63 -27.14 6.68
C GLU A 165 -11.33 -25.95 7.37
N LYS A 166 -10.55 -24.98 7.92
CA LYS A 166 -11.05 -23.75 8.55
C LYS A 166 -10.98 -22.53 7.64
N ALA A 167 -10.88 -22.73 6.33
CA ALA A 167 -10.80 -21.64 5.36
C ALA A 167 -11.93 -20.63 5.50
N GLY A 168 -13.17 -21.08 5.80
CA GLY A 168 -14.32 -20.19 6.03
C GLY A 168 -14.14 -19.27 7.22
N GLU A 169 -13.61 -19.79 8.35
CA GLU A 169 -13.33 -18.98 9.55
C GLU A 169 -12.18 -17.99 9.27
N ALA A 170 -11.12 -18.43 8.58
CA ALA A 170 -9.99 -17.58 8.19
C ALA A 170 -10.46 -16.44 7.26
N MET A 171 -11.34 -16.70 6.32
CA MET A 171 -11.93 -15.67 5.45
C MET A 171 -12.79 -14.68 6.22
N ALA A 172 -13.61 -15.14 7.17
CA ALA A 172 -14.38 -14.26 8.05
C ALA A 172 -13.47 -13.35 8.89
N TYR A 173 -12.40 -13.89 9.46
CA TYR A 173 -11.39 -13.15 10.20
C TYR A 173 -10.77 -12.01 9.36
N VAL A 174 -10.45 -12.28 8.09
CA VAL A 174 -9.94 -11.25 7.15
C VAL A 174 -11.02 -10.24 6.79
N ALA A 175 -12.25 -10.69 6.56
CA ALA A 175 -13.38 -9.81 6.22
C ALA A 175 -13.69 -8.81 7.35
N GLU A 176 -13.51 -9.21 8.60
CA GLU A 176 -13.60 -8.35 9.79
C GLU A 176 -12.41 -7.38 9.94
N ASN A 177 -11.46 -7.41 9.01
CA ASN A 177 -10.25 -6.56 9.03
C ASN A 177 -9.42 -6.71 10.32
N ARG A 178 -9.35 -7.92 10.87
CA ARG A 178 -8.63 -8.23 12.12
C ARG A 178 -7.15 -8.46 11.89
N ASN A 179 -6.79 -8.99 10.73
CA ASN A 179 -5.44 -9.40 10.38
C ASN A 179 -4.46 -8.23 10.19
N ILE A 180 -3.20 -8.53 10.43
CA ILE A 180 -2.03 -7.71 10.06
C ILE A 180 -1.14 -8.54 9.14
N GLY A 181 -0.95 -8.11 7.89
CA GLY A 181 -0.22 -8.93 6.91
C GLY A 181 -1.09 -10.03 6.28
N LYS A 182 -0.53 -11.21 6.09
CA LYS A 182 -1.16 -12.35 5.40
C LYS A 182 -1.68 -13.39 6.37
N VAL A 183 -2.88 -13.89 6.10
CA VAL A 183 -3.43 -15.11 6.70
C VAL A 183 -3.16 -16.27 5.76
N LEU A 184 -2.55 -17.32 6.26
CA LEU A 184 -2.20 -18.52 5.49
C LEU A 184 -3.21 -19.61 5.71
N LEU A 185 -3.43 -20.43 4.68
CA LEU A 185 -4.13 -21.70 4.78
C LEU A 185 -3.10 -22.82 4.61
N GLN A 186 -3.02 -23.66 5.61
CA GLN A 186 -2.10 -24.81 5.62
C GLN A 186 -2.82 -26.00 5.03
N VAL A 187 -2.38 -26.42 3.85
CA VAL A 187 -2.78 -27.69 3.25
C VAL A 187 -1.94 -28.77 3.91
N ALA A 188 -2.55 -29.85 4.36
CA ALA A 188 -1.84 -30.95 5.01
C ALA A 188 -0.63 -31.38 4.18
N GLY A 189 0.54 -31.44 4.80
CA GLY A 189 1.78 -31.97 4.25
C GLY A 189 1.89 -33.46 4.52
#